data_c53d4c7c7b6c94698d77474a34ede516
#
_entry.id   c53d4c7c7b6c94698d77474a34ede516
#
_cell.length_a   1.000
_cell.length_b   1.000
_cell.length_c   1.000
_cell.angle_alpha   90.00
_cell.angle_beta   90.00
_cell.angle_gamma   90.00
#
_symmetry.space_group_name_H-M   'P 1'
#
loop_
_entity.id
_entity.type
_entity.pdbx_description
1 polymer ?
#
loop_
_entity_poly.entity_id
_entity_poly.type
_entity_poly.pdbx_seq_one_letter_code
_entity_poly.pdbx_strand_id
1 'polypeptide(L)'
;GNATFHCWKRGGHGTTDLKKGISQSCDVYFYEIAKRTGIERIAEMARRLGFGARLGLDLPGEKPGLIPSDEWKRLVIGSPWQQGETLLAGIGQGYVLTTPLQLAVMTARLVNGGVAVTPHLTRDIISMDSIVRRNKVENRDIGLIPSHLALVRDAMNSVVNVPSGTAFNSRIKKPEFRMGGKTGTAQVRRISKQERENRVLKNNELPWKERDHALFVGFAPVDSPRYAISVVVEHGGGGSKVAAPIARDVLEMVQRRNVAWARNKQSSGEPAISNVIISDSNDKSRRGEFGHGD
;
A
#
# COMPACT_ATOMS: atom_id res chain seq x y z
N GLY A 1 10.65 4.82 29.36
CA GLY A 1 12.08 4.87 29.08
C GLY A 1 12.52 6.29 28.73
N ASN A 2 13.78 6.57 28.83
CA ASN A 2 14.35 7.92 28.65
C ASN A 2 14.67 8.24 27.17
N ALA A 3 14.05 7.56 26.21
CA ALA A 3 14.27 7.81 24.80
C ALA A 3 13.45 9.01 24.33
N THR A 4 14.10 9.96 23.65
CA THR A 4 13.45 11.08 23.00
C THR A 4 13.21 10.75 21.54
N PHE A 5 11.98 10.98 21.08
CA PHE A 5 11.55 10.77 19.70
C PHE A 5 11.47 12.11 18.97
N HIS A 6 12.03 12.20 17.79
CA HIS A 6 12.14 13.44 17.03
C HIS A 6 11.46 13.30 15.67
N CYS A 7 10.99 14.42 15.12
CA CYS A 7 10.58 14.50 13.73
C CYS A 7 11.80 14.58 12.80
N TRP A 8 11.66 14.09 11.57
CA TRP A 8 12.68 14.27 10.54
C TRP A 8 12.97 15.76 10.25
N LYS A 9 11.96 16.64 10.42
CA LYS A 9 12.09 18.08 10.26
C LYS A 9 12.52 18.71 11.58
N ARG A 10 13.74 19.23 11.66
CA ARG A 10 14.34 19.78 12.89
C ARG A 10 13.49 20.83 13.59
N GLY A 11 12.88 21.76 12.85
CA GLY A 11 11.99 22.81 13.39
C GLY A 11 10.55 22.35 13.64
N GLY A 12 10.25 21.05 13.43
CA GLY A 12 8.89 20.54 13.53
C GLY A 12 7.95 21.04 12.42
N HIS A 13 6.68 20.71 12.53
CA HIS A 13 5.65 21.08 11.56
C HIS A 13 4.62 22.10 12.11
N GLY A 14 4.80 22.57 13.36
CA GLY A 14 3.81 23.40 14.05
C GLY A 14 2.50 22.63 14.29
N THR A 15 1.38 23.34 14.40
CA THR A 15 0.06 22.74 14.55
C THR A 15 -0.23 21.84 13.34
N THR A 16 -0.58 20.59 13.62
CA THR A 16 -0.67 19.53 12.61
C THR A 16 -1.94 18.72 12.83
N ASP A 17 -2.79 18.68 11.83
CA ASP A 17 -3.94 17.78 11.69
C ASP A 17 -3.57 16.49 10.91
N LEU A 18 -4.52 15.60 10.70
CA LEU A 18 -4.32 14.35 9.98
C LEU A 18 -3.81 14.59 8.54
N LYS A 19 -4.42 15.53 7.82
CA LYS A 19 -4.06 15.82 6.43
C LYS A 19 -2.63 16.33 6.32
N LYS A 20 -2.25 17.29 7.17
CA LYS A 20 -0.89 17.81 7.22
C LYS A 20 0.09 16.77 7.74
N GLY A 21 -0.29 15.95 8.73
CA GLY A 21 0.51 14.83 9.25
C GLY A 21 0.90 13.85 8.16
N ILE A 22 -0.05 13.45 7.30
CA ILE A 22 0.20 12.58 6.16
C ILE A 22 0.98 13.30 5.07
N SER A 23 0.55 14.50 4.64
CA SER A 23 1.13 15.20 3.48
C SER A 23 2.57 15.63 3.69
N GLN A 24 2.92 16.03 4.92
CA GLN A 24 4.28 16.43 5.29
C GLN A 24 5.05 15.37 6.07
N SER A 25 4.45 14.17 6.28
CA SER A 25 5.08 13.05 6.99
C SER A 25 5.56 13.46 8.39
N CYS A 26 4.67 13.98 9.24
CA CYS A 26 5.03 14.43 10.57
C CYS A 26 5.14 13.26 11.55
N ASP A 27 6.37 12.85 11.91
CA ASP A 27 6.59 11.73 12.82
C ASP A 27 5.96 11.96 14.20
N VAL A 28 6.12 13.17 14.76
CA VAL A 28 5.60 13.51 16.10
C VAL A 28 4.08 13.38 16.15
N TYR A 29 3.37 13.80 15.10
CA TYR A 29 1.92 13.59 14.99
C TYR A 29 1.57 12.10 15.08
N PHE A 30 2.27 11.26 14.32
CA PHE A 30 2.01 9.82 14.32
C PHE A 30 2.50 9.12 15.58
N TYR A 31 3.54 9.60 16.26
CA TYR A 31 3.90 9.10 17.60
C TYR A 31 2.77 9.31 18.58
N GLU A 32 2.16 10.50 18.59
CA GLU A 32 1.06 10.79 19.51
C GLU A 32 -0.20 9.98 19.18
N ILE A 33 -0.53 9.83 17.89
CA ILE A 33 -1.64 8.96 17.46
C ILE A 33 -1.36 7.50 17.84
N ALA A 34 -0.16 6.98 17.58
CA ALA A 34 0.20 5.61 17.92
C ALA A 34 0.11 5.35 19.43
N LYS A 35 0.59 6.31 20.25
CA LYS A 35 0.49 6.24 21.71
C LYS A 35 -0.96 6.11 22.20
N ARG A 36 -1.89 6.87 21.61
CA ARG A 36 -3.33 6.84 21.94
C ARG A 36 -4.03 5.60 21.42
N THR A 37 -3.61 5.11 20.25
CA THR A 37 -4.23 3.95 19.60
C THR A 37 -3.80 2.65 20.25
N GLY A 38 -2.52 2.50 20.58
CA GLY A 38 -1.92 1.27 21.09
C GLY A 38 -1.61 0.25 20.00
N ILE A 39 -0.66 -0.66 20.31
CA ILE A 39 -0.13 -1.61 19.32
C ILE A 39 -1.19 -2.58 18.80
N GLU A 40 -2.11 -3.03 19.64
CA GLU A 40 -3.09 -4.05 19.24
C GLU A 40 -4.07 -3.53 18.18
N ARG A 41 -4.56 -2.30 18.33
CA ARG A 41 -5.44 -1.68 17.32
C ARG A 41 -4.69 -1.34 16.03
N ILE A 42 -3.42 -0.95 16.14
CA ILE A 42 -2.54 -0.74 14.98
C ILE A 42 -2.37 -2.06 14.23
N ALA A 43 -2.06 -3.14 14.96
CA ALA A 43 -1.87 -4.46 14.38
C ALA A 43 -3.15 -5.02 13.74
N GLU A 44 -4.30 -4.84 14.38
CA GLU A 44 -5.60 -5.23 13.84
C GLU A 44 -5.88 -4.51 12.51
N MET A 45 -5.74 -3.18 12.48
CA MET A 45 -5.95 -2.40 11.26
C MET A 45 -4.96 -2.79 10.17
N ALA A 46 -3.70 -3.02 10.50
CA ALA A 46 -2.69 -3.46 9.55
C ALA A 46 -3.07 -4.81 8.90
N ARG A 47 -3.57 -5.78 9.69
CA ARG A 47 -4.05 -7.07 9.15
C ARG A 47 -5.25 -6.89 8.22
N ARG A 48 -6.21 -6.02 8.56
CA ARG A 48 -7.34 -5.67 7.67
C ARG A 48 -6.88 -5.07 6.35
N LEU A 49 -5.79 -4.31 6.37
CA LEU A 49 -5.18 -3.72 5.17
C LEU A 49 -4.30 -4.70 4.39
N GLY A 50 -4.04 -5.92 4.89
CA GLY A 50 -3.34 -6.98 4.16
C GLY A 50 -1.92 -7.23 4.62
N PHE A 51 -1.50 -6.71 5.76
CA PHE A 51 -0.18 -6.96 6.34
C PHE A 51 -0.18 -8.18 7.27
N GLY A 52 1.00 -8.75 7.50
CA GLY A 52 1.22 -9.80 8.49
C GLY A 52 0.73 -11.19 8.09
N ALA A 53 0.27 -11.37 6.85
CA ALA A 53 -0.14 -12.66 6.29
C ALA A 53 0.18 -12.73 4.79
N ARG A 54 0.20 -13.94 4.24
CA ARG A 54 0.27 -14.14 2.79
C ARG A 54 -1.02 -13.65 2.15
N LEU A 55 -0.92 -12.98 1.02
CA LEU A 55 -2.06 -12.42 0.28
C LEU A 55 -2.72 -13.42 -0.67
N GLY A 56 -2.08 -14.59 -0.87
CA GLY A 56 -2.58 -15.62 -1.77
C GLY A 56 -2.24 -15.37 -3.24
N LEU A 57 -1.10 -14.72 -3.51
CA LEU A 57 -0.61 -14.60 -4.88
C LEU A 57 -0.36 -15.98 -5.48
N ASP A 58 -0.70 -16.17 -6.74
CA ASP A 58 -0.50 -17.40 -7.52
C ASP A 58 0.96 -17.61 -7.97
N LEU A 59 1.90 -17.26 -7.07
CA LEU A 59 3.33 -17.54 -7.20
C LEU A 59 3.88 -18.12 -5.89
N PRO A 60 4.83 -19.08 -5.97
CA PRO A 60 5.51 -19.60 -4.79
C PRO A 60 6.42 -18.55 -4.16
N GLY A 61 6.73 -18.75 -2.87
CA GLY A 61 7.72 -17.94 -2.15
C GLY A 61 7.19 -16.64 -1.54
N GLU A 62 5.87 -16.38 -1.54
CA GLU A 62 5.28 -15.23 -0.88
C GLU A 62 5.63 -15.22 0.62
N LYS A 63 6.10 -14.06 1.11
CA LYS A 63 6.43 -13.85 2.52
C LYS A 63 5.28 -13.17 3.26
N PRO A 64 4.96 -13.58 4.51
CA PRO A 64 3.87 -12.98 5.28
C PRO A 64 4.19 -11.59 5.83
N GLY A 65 5.45 -11.18 5.86
CA GLY A 65 5.87 -10.02 6.65
C GLY A 65 5.69 -10.25 8.16
N LEU A 66 5.70 -9.18 8.93
CA LEU A 66 5.48 -9.21 10.38
C LEU A 66 4.76 -7.93 10.82
N ILE A 67 3.63 -8.09 11.47
CA ILE A 67 2.99 -7.03 12.25
C ILE A 67 3.05 -7.44 13.72
N PRO A 68 3.86 -6.72 14.53
CA PRO A 68 4.09 -7.09 15.92
C PRO A 68 2.87 -6.83 16.81
N SER A 69 2.77 -7.58 17.90
CA SER A 69 1.83 -7.41 19.01
C SER A 69 2.55 -7.67 20.34
N ASP A 70 1.92 -7.37 21.49
CA ASP A 70 2.48 -7.73 22.79
C ASP A 70 2.59 -9.25 22.93
N GLU A 71 1.58 -9.99 22.49
CA GLU A 71 1.60 -11.46 22.51
C GLU A 71 2.77 -12.00 21.67
N TRP A 72 2.91 -11.54 20.42
CA TRP A 72 4.03 -11.95 19.57
C TRP A 72 5.37 -11.70 20.24
N LYS A 73 5.55 -10.52 20.84
CA LYS A 73 6.83 -10.17 21.46
C LYS A 73 7.14 -11.05 22.69
N ARG A 74 6.14 -11.36 23.51
CA ARG A 74 6.30 -12.27 24.66
C ARG A 74 6.68 -13.68 24.20
N LEU A 75 6.03 -14.19 23.17
CA LEU A 75 6.29 -15.53 22.65
C LEU A 75 7.62 -15.66 21.93
N VAL A 76 8.00 -14.67 21.11
CA VAL A 76 9.18 -14.78 20.22
C VAL A 76 10.43 -14.17 20.85
N ILE A 77 10.30 -13.06 21.56
CA ILE A 77 11.43 -12.31 22.15
C ILE A 77 11.59 -12.61 23.65
N GLY A 78 10.53 -13.08 24.31
CA GLY A 78 10.55 -13.37 25.76
C GLY A 78 10.47 -12.13 26.66
N SER A 79 10.02 -10.98 26.13
CA SER A 79 9.94 -9.73 26.90
C SER A 79 8.64 -8.97 26.63
N PRO A 80 8.15 -8.19 27.61
CA PRO A 80 6.92 -7.42 27.44
C PRO A 80 7.07 -6.30 26.42
N TRP A 81 5.95 -5.89 25.83
CA TRP A 81 5.89 -4.76 24.91
C TRP A 81 6.19 -3.43 25.64
N GLN A 82 6.93 -2.56 24.97
CA GLN A 82 7.27 -1.25 25.49
C GLN A 82 6.59 -0.15 24.69
N GLN A 83 6.19 0.95 25.36
CA GLN A 83 5.51 2.08 24.69
C GLN A 83 6.33 2.66 23.54
N GLY A 84 7.67 2.73 23.68
CA GLY A 84 8.54 3.21 22.61
C GLY A 84 8.48 2.38 21.33
N GLU A 85 8.18 1.08 21.44
CA GLU A 85 8.00 0.20 20.29
C GLU A 85 6.68 0.49 19.56
N THR A 86 5.62 0.88 20.31
CA THR A 86 4.37 1.37 19.71
C THR A 86 4.61 2.63 18.88
N LEU A 87 5.43 3.57 19.38
CA LEU A 87 5.76 4.80 18.65
C LEU A 87 6.48 4.46 17.34
N LEU A 88 7.47 3.56 17.38
CA LEU A 88 8.18 3.12 16.18
C LEU A 88 7.24 2.39 15.21
N ALA A 89 6.42 1.48 15.69
CA ALA A 89 5.45 0.77 14.85
C ALA A 89 4.46 1.73 14.18
N GLY A 90 4.06 2.82 14.87
CA GLY A 90 3.17 3.86 14.34
C GLY A 90 3.70 4.63 13.14
N ILE A 91 5.00 4.58 12.89
CA ILE A 91 5.65 5.13 11.69
C ILE A 91 6.23 4.05 10.77
N GLY A 92 5.86 2.77 10.98
CA GLY A 92 6.31 1.65 10.14
C GLY A 92 7.75 1.21 10.38
N GLN A 93 8.29 1.48 11.57
CA GLN A 93 9.65 1.12 11.97
C GLN A 93 9.64 0.04 13.06
N GLY A 94 10.81 -0.30 13.60
CA GLY A 94 10.94 -1.31 14.64
C GLY A 94 10.79 -2.73 14.09
N TYR A 95 9.86 -3.50 14.66
CA TYR A 95 9.63 -4.91 14.26
C TYR A 95 8.72 -5.07 13.05
N VAL A 96 8.19 -3.98 12.49
CA VAL A 96 7.28 -4.04 11.32
C VAL A 96 8.07 -4.48 10.08
N LEU A 97 7.66 -5.61 9.48
CA LEU A 97 8.21 -6.10 8.21
C LEU A 97 7.07 -6.26 7.20
N THR A 98 7.27 -5.71 6.02
CA THR A 98 6.30 -5.76 4.94
C THR A 98 6.95 -6.12 3.61
N THR A 99 6.17 -6.70 2.70
CA THR A 99 6.61 -6.90 1.32
C THR A 99 6.14 -5.72 0.44
N PRO A 100 6.82 -5.43 -0.67
CA PRO A 100 6.34 -4.45 -1.65
C PRO A 100 4.91 -4.74 -2.14
N LEU A 101 4.56 -6.03 -2.30
CA LEU A 101 3.21 -6.43 -2.69
C LEU A 101 2.16 -6.06 -1.63
N GLN A 102 2.45 -6.28 -0.35
CA GLN A 102 1.56 -5.89 0.74
C GLN A 102 1.34 -4.38 0.77
N LEU A 103 2.37 -3.58 0.53
CA LEU A 103 2.26 -2.12 0.42
C LEU A 103 1.37 -1.69 -0.76
N ALA A 104 1.47 -2.35 -1.91
CA ALA A 104 0.61 -2.09 -3.06
C ALA A 104 -0.85 -2.49 -2.78
N VAL A 105 -1.08 -3.65 -2.15
CA VAL A 105 -2.42 -4.12 -1.76
C VAL A 105 -3.06 -3.22 -0.71
N MET A 106 -2.32 -2.80 0.32
CA MET A 106 -2.78 -1.79 1.28
C MET A 106 -3.25 -0.52 0.56
N THR A 107 -2.42 -0.01 -0.36
CA THR A 107 -2.76 1.18 -1.14
C THR A 107 -4.04 0.97 -1.96
N ALA A 108 -4.17 -0.18 -2.64
CA ALA A 108 -5.37 -0.53 -3.39
C ALA A 108 -6.63 -0.55 -2.50
N ARG A 109 -6.55 -1.20 -1.31
CA ARG A 109 -7.66 -1.27 -0.34
C ARG A 109 -8.07 0.11 0.19
N LEU A 110 -7.12 1.03 0.38
CA LEU A 110 -7.40 2.39 0.81
C LEU A 110 -8.14 3.22 -0.24
N VAL A 111 -7.88 2.98 -1.54
CA VAL A 111 -8.40 3.85 -2.60
C VAL A 111 -9.56 3.25 -3.39
N ASN A 112 -9.87 1.97 -3.21
CA ASN A 112 -10.98 1.27 -3.87
C ASN A 112 -12.28 1.21 -3.04
N GLY A 113 -12.35 1.95 -1.93
CA GLY A 113 -13.50 1.94 -1.04
C GLY A 113 -13.45 0.90 0.09
N GLY A 114 -12.28 0.32 0.40
CA GLY A 114 -12.14 -0.68 1.47
C GLY A 114 -12.47 -2.11 1.04
N VAL A 115 -12.38 -2.38 -0.24
CA VAL A 115 -12.60 -3.74 -0.78
C VAL A 115 -11.30 -4.55 -0.67
N ALA A 116 -11.39 -5.74 -0.08
CA ALA A 116 -10.27 -6.68 -0.01
C ALA A 116 -9.94 -7.22 -1.40
N VAL A 117 -8.83 -6.74 -1.97
CA VAL A 117 -8.30 -7.30 -3.21
C VAL A 117 -7.35 -8.46 -2.92
N THR A 118 -7.41 -9.50 -3.75
CA THR A 118 -6.44 -10.59 -3.78
C THR A 118 -5.60 -10.46 -5.04
N PRO A 119 -4.28 -10.21 -4.94
CA PRO A 119 -3.43 -10.07 -6.10
C PRO A 119 -3.29 -11.41 -6.83
N HIS A 120 -3.23 -11.38 -8.17
CA HIS A 120 -3.02 -12.55 -9.00
C HIS A 120 -2.33 -12.16 -10.32
N LEU A 121 -1.63 -13.09 -10.92
CA LEU A 121 -0.98 -12.93 -12.22
C LEU A 121 -1.75 -13.67 -13.31
N THR A 122 -2.34 -14.82 -12.97
CA THR A 122 -3.13 -15.61 -13.92
C THR A 122 -4.49 -14.94 -14.16
N ARG A 123 -4.77 -14.58 -15.40
CA ARG A 123 -6.07 -14.05 -15.81
C ARG A 123 -7.03 -15.15 -16.24
N ASP A 124 -6.58 -16.02 -17.15
CA ASP A 124 -7.38 -17.10 -17.73
C ASP A 124 -6.50 -18.34 -17.86
N ILE A 125 -7.11 -19.53 -17.72
CA ILE A 125 -6.50 -20.81 -18.04
C ILE A 125 -7.22 -21.33 -19.29
N ILE A 126 -6.46 -21.55 -20.35
CA ILE A 126 -6.97 -22.04 -21.62
C ILE A 126 -6.59 -23.52 -21.75
N SER A 127 -7.58 -24.41 -21.85
CA SER A 127 -7.39 -25.80 -22.23
C SER A 127 -7.87 -26.02 -23.67
N MET A 128 -7.59 -27.18 -24.26
CA MET A 128 -8.01 -27.50 -25.67
C MET A 128 -9.53 -27.36 -25.88
N ASP A 129 -10.32 -27.66 -24.85
CA ASP A 129 -11.79 -27.73 -24.98
C ASP A 129 -12.54 -26.61 -24.24
N SER A 130 -11.84 -25.78 -23.46
CA SER A 130 -12.52 -24.76 -22.65
C SER A 130 -11.59 -23.65 -22.19
N ILE A 131 -12.17 -22.48 -21.98
CA ILE A 131 -11.52 -21.36 -21.27
C ILE A 131 -12.08 -21.35 -19.85
N VAL A 132 -11.25 -21.76 -18.89
CA VAL A 132 -11.59 -21.64 -17.47
C VAL A 132 -11.12 -20.27 -17.00
N ARG A 133 -12.05 -19.34 -16.86
CA ARG A 133 -11.75 -18.06 -16.23
C ARG A 133 -11.55 -18.27 -14.74
N ARG A 134 -10.57 -17.60 -14.17
CA ARG A 134 -10.40 -17.59 -12.73
C ARG A 134 -11.68 -17.08 -12.08
N ASN A 135 -12.21 -17.82 -11.12
CA ASN A 135 -13.37 -17.40 -10.35
C ASN A 135 -13.14 -16.01 -9.80
N LYS A 136 -14.13 -15.13 -9.99
CA LYS A 136 -14.14 -13.79 -9.42
C LYS A 136 -14.01 -13.95 -7.91
N VAL A 137 -12.88 -13.51 -7.36
CA VAL A 137 -12.69 -13.47 -5.90
C VAL A 137 -13.79 -12.58 -5.35
N GLU A 138 -14.54 -13.05 -4.36
CA GLU A 138 -15.56 -12.24 -3.70
C GLU A 138 -14.92 -10.98 -3.15
N ASN A 139 -15.46 -9.84 -3.55
CA ASN A 139 -15.05 -8.53 -3.07
C ASN A 139 -15.57 -8.35 -1.63
N ARG A 140 -14.80 -8.82 -0.67
CA ARG A 140 -15.13 -8.67 0.75
C ARG A 140 -14.83 -7.24 1.19
N ASP A 141 -15.82 -6.56 1.76
CA ASP A 141 -15.60 -5.30 2.47
C ASP A 141 -14.77 -5.57 3.74
N ILE A 142 -13.71 -4.81 3.94
CA ILE A 142 -12.87 -4.87 5.14
C ILE A 142 -13.38 -3.97 6.26
N GLY A 143 -14.58 -3.39 6.13
CA GLY A 143 -15.26 -2.61 7.17
C GLY A 143 -14.58 -1.27 7.47
N LEU A 144 -14.05 -0.57 6.47
CA LEU A 144 -13.52 0.78 6.62
C LEU A 144 -14.61 1.83 6.39
N ILE A 145 -14.58 2.89 7.18
CA ILE A 145 -15.55 3.99 7.08
C ILE A 145 -15.24 4.83 5.83
N PRO A 146 -16.19 5.00 4.89
CA PRO A 146 -15.94 5.70 3.62
C PRO A 146 -15.42 7.13 3.78
N SER A 147 -15.89 7.89 4.77
CA SER A 147 -15.41 9.24 5.04
C SER A 147 -13.93 9.26 5.51
N HIS A 148 -13.50 8.26 6.27
CA HIS A 148 -12.10 8.12 6.68
C HIS A 148 -11.21 7.78 5.48
N LEU A 149 -11.67 6.90 4.58
CA LEU A 149 -10.95 6.58 3.34
C LEU A 149 -10.81 7.81 2.44
N ALA A 150 -11.87 8.61 2.32
CA ALA A 150 -11.85 9.86 1.55
C ALA A 150 -10.83 10.85 2.11
N LEU A 151 -10.77 11.01 3.44
CA LEU A 151 -9.79 11.85 4.13
C LEU A 151 -8.35 11.39 3.88
N VAL A 152 -8.08 10.09 3.99
CA VAL A 152 -6.74 9.52 3.74
C VAL A 152 -6.35 9.69 2.28
N ARG A 153 -7.27 9.42 1.33
CA ARG A 153 -7.03 9.62 -0.10
C ARG A 153 -6.73 11.08 -0.45
N ASP A 154 -7.48 12.03 0.12
CA ASP A 154 -7.22 13.46 -0.06
C ASP A 154 -5.86 13.88 0.54
N ALA A 155 -5.49 13.36 1.71
CA ALA A 155 -4.19 13.59 2.29
C ALA A 155 -3.05 12.99 1.42
N MET A 156 -3.23 11.80 0.87
CA MET A 156 -2.27 11.18 -0.08
C MET A 156 -2.19 11.94 -1.40
N ASN A 157 -3.29 12.53 -1.88
CA ASN A 157 -3.27 13.47 -2.99
C ASN A 157 -2.41 14.70 -2.65
N SER A 158 -2.56 15.23 -1.45
CA SER A 158 -1.80 16.41 -0.99
C SER A 158 -0.29 16.15 -0.84
N VAL A 159 0.14 14.91 -0.57
CA VAL A 159 1.58 14.51 -0.58
C VAL A 159 2.25 14.86 -1.90
N VAL A 160 1.52 14.70 -3.01
CA VAL A 160 2.09 14.81 -4.37
C VAL A 160 1.71 16.12 -5.05
N ASN A 161 0.49 16.63 -4.83
CA ASN A 161 -0.05 17.73 -5.65
C ASN A 161 -0.09 19.08 -4.95
N VAL A 162 0.28 19.15 -3.66
CA VAL A 162 0.38 20.41 -2.90
C VAL A 162 1.86 20.78 -2.72
N PRO A 163 2.27 22.06 -2.87
CA PRO A 163 3.68 22.46 -2.77
C PRO A 163 4.40 22.04 -1.49
N SER A 164 3.68 21.97 -0.36
CA SER A 164 4.23 21.53 0.93
C SER A 164 4.33 20.01 1.08
N GLY A 165 3.79 19.24 0.12
CA GLY A 165 3.80 17.78 0.15
C GLY A 165 5.20 17.21 -0.12
N THR A 166 5.51 16.09 0.53
CA THR A 166 6.86 15.49 0.48
C THR A 166 7.27 14.98 -0.90
N ALA A 167 6.32 14.74 -1.82
CA ALA A 167 6.58 14.26 -3.19
C ALA A 167 6.15 15.26 -4.27
N PHE A 168 5.96 16.53 -3.96
CA PHE A 168 5.47 17.54 -4.91
C PHE A 168 6.30 17.61 -6.21
N ASN A 169 7.61 17.47 -6.13
CA ASN A 169 8.49 17.49 -7.29
C ASN A 169 8.30 16.28 -8.22
N SER A 170 7.66 15.23 -7.76
CA SER A 170 7.37 14.01 -8.54
C SER A 170 5.93 13.98 -9.08
N ARG A 171 5.17 15.09 -9.04
CA ARG A 171 3.79 15.12 -9.52
C ARG A 171 3.71 14.91 -11.03
N ILE A 172 2.69 14.21 -11.48
CA ILE A 172 2.32 14.13 -12.89
C ILE A 172 1.60 15.44 -13.26
N LYS A 173 2.12 16.17 -14.25
CA LYS A 173 1.58 17.49 -14.63
C LYS A 173 0.23 17.40 -15.32
N LYS A 174 -0.05 16.29 -16.01
CA LYS A 174 -1.28 16.07 -16.76
C LYS A 174 -2.43 15.81 -15.76
N PRO A 175 -3.48 16.66 -15.70
CA PRO A 175 -4.50 16.60 -14.65
C PRO A 175 -5.20 15.24 -14.56
N GLU A 176 -5.56 14.65 -15.70
CA GLU A 176 -6.26 13.37 -15.77
C GLU A 176 -5.39 12.16 -15.34
N PHE A 177 -4.07 12.34 -15.23
CA PHE A 177 -3.12 11.31 -14.84
C PHE A 177 -2.56 11.53 -13.45
N ARG A 178 -3.02 12.56 -12.72
CA ARG A 178 -2.50 12.88 -11.39
C ARG A 178 -2.43 11.65 -10.50
N MET A 179 -1.32 11.49 -9.83
CA MET A 179 -1.14 10.46 -8.82
C MET A 179 -1.25 11.03 -7.41
N GLY A 180 -1.72 10.21 -6.47
CA GLY A 180 -1.57 10.41 -5.04
C GLY A 180 -0.62 9.36 -4.47
N GLY A 181 -0.11 9.57 -3.25
CA GLY A 181 0.78 8.58 -2.66
C GLY A 181 1.36 8.97 -1.31
N LYS A 182 2.35 8.22 -0.85
CA LYS A 182 3.08 8.47 0.39
C LYS A 182 4.53 8.07 0.24
N THR A 183 5.43 8.97 0.62
CA THR A 183 6.86 8.69 0.72
C THR A 183 7.17 7.91 1.98
N GLY A 184 8.15 7.02 1.91
CA GLY A 184 8.69 6.31 3.05
C GLY A 184 10.22 6.27 2.99
N THR A 185 10.82 6.10 4.16
CA THR A 185 12.25 5.84 4.32
C THR A 185 12.40 4.80 5.42
N ALA A 186 12.89 3.62 5.08
CA ALA A 186 13.15 2.58 6.07
C ALA A 186 14.60 2.69 6.54
N GLN A 187 14.78 2.96 7.81
CA GLN A 187 16.10 3.10 8.41
C GLN A 187 16.79 1.74 8.51
N VAL A 188 18.00 1.66 8.01
CA VAL A 188 18.86 0.45 8.06
C VAL A 188 19.70 0.41 9.33
N ARG A 189 20.14 1.57 9.81
CA ARG A 189 20.97 1.70 11.00
C ARG A 189 20.33 2.56 12.09
N ARG A 190 20.76 2.35 13.31
CA ARG A 190 20.39 3.23 14.43
C ARG A 190 21.27 4.48 14.42
N ILE A 191 20.67 5.66 14.47
CA ILE A 191 21.39 6.93 14.67
C ILE A 191 21.70 7.06 16.17
N SER A 192 22.99 7.17 16.53
CA SER A 192 23.40 7.32 17.93
C SER A 192 23.03 8.69 18.50
N LYS A 193 23.00 8.80 19.85
CA LYS A 193 22.75 10.08 20.52
C LYS A 193 23.83 11.11 20.16
N GLN A 194 25.09 10.70 20.20
CA GLN A 194 26.24 11.55 19.84
C GLN A 194 26.17 12.07 18.40
N GLU A 195 25.75 11.23 17.47
CA GLU A 195 25.55 11.65 16.07
C GLU A 195 24.41 12.67 15.94
N ARG A 196 23.32 12.50 16.69
CA ARG A 196 22.21 13.47 16.69
C ARG A 196 22.61 14.81 17.30
N GLU A 197 23.43 14.82 18.32
CA GLU A 197 23.95 16.04 18.96
C GLU A 197 24.93 16.80 18.06
N ASN A 198 25.80 16.10 17.38
CA ASN A 198 26.79 16.69 16.48
C ASN A 198 26.20 16.95 15.09
N ARG A 199 26.13 15.90 14.28
CA ARG A 199 25.57 15.93 12.92
C ARG A 199 25.15 14.53 12.46
N VAL A 200 23.90 14.38 12.07
CA VAL A 200 23.46 13.17 11.38
C VAL A 200 24.04 13.14 9.98
N LEU A 201 24.74 12.07 9.63
CA LEU A 201 25.31 11.87 8.30
C LEU A 201 24.19 11.71 7.26
N LYS A 202 24.40 12.29 6.09
CA LYS A 202 23.50 12.12 4.95
C LYS A 202 23.72 10.73 4.33
N ASN A 203 22.70 10.17 3.67
CA ASN A 203 22.80 8.86 3.04
C ASN A 203 23.98 8.72 2.06
N ASN A 204 24.31 9.79 1.31
CA ASN A 204 25.45 9.78 0.38
C ASN A 204 26.82 9.81 1.07
N GLU A 205 26.89 10.14 2.35
CA GLU A 205 28.11 10.13 3.18
C GLU A 205 28.33 8.77 3.85
N LEU A 206 27.31 7.87 3.80
CA LEU A 206 27.34 6.54 4.39
C LEU A 206 27.80 5.49 3.38
N PRO A 207 28.46 4.40 3.83
CA PRO A 207 28.65 3.20 3.04
C PRO A 207 27.32 2.70 2.48
N TRP A 208 27.32 2.14 1.26
CA TRP A 208 26.07 1.77 0.59
C TRP A 208 25.15 0.89 1.45
N LYS A 209 25.69 -0.12 2.14
CA LYS A 209 24.92 -1.05 2.99
C LYS A 209 24.28 -0.40 4.23
N GLU A 210 24.70 0.79 4.62
CA GLU A 210 24.17 1.52 5.77
C GLU A 210 23.15 2.58 5.37
N ARG A 211 22.96 2.82 4.08
CA ARG A 211 21.99 3.77 3.57
C ARG A 211 20.58 3.25 3.77
N ASP A 212 19.67 4.18 4.06
CA ASP A 212 18.25 3.87 4.21
C ASP A 212 17.64 3.35 2.89
N HIS A 213 16.59 2.56 2.99
CA HIS A 213 15.81 2.17 1.82
C HIS A 213 14.80 3.28 1.46
N ALA A 214 14.72 3.62 0.18
CA ALA A 214 13.76 4.57 -0.34
C ALA A 214 12.44 3.86 -0.71
N LEU A 215 11.31 4.36 -0.19
CA LEU A 215 10.00 3.79 -0.46
C LEU A 215 9.02 4.85 -0.98
N PHE A 216 8.13 4.41 -1.84
CA PHE A 216 6.94 5.17 -2.22
C PHE A 216 5.79 4.22 -2.50
N VAL A 217 4.62 4.53 -1.99
CA VAL A 217 3.37 3.91 -2.40
C VAL A 217 2.51 4.96 -3.09
N GLY A 218 1.81 4.57 -4.13
CA GLY A 218 1.00 5.51 -4.89
C GLY A 218 -0.16 4.86 -5.63
N PHE A 219 -1.03 5.70 -6.13
CA PHE A 219 -2.17 5.31 -6.95
C PHE A 219 -2.47 6.39 -8.00
N ALA A 220 -3.10 6.00 -9.08
CA ALA A 220 -3.51 6.90 -10.16
C ALA A 220 -4.69 6.32 -10.96
N PRO A 221 -5.53 7.18 -11.61
CA PRO A 221 -5.68 8.61 -11.36
C PRO A 221 -6.22 8.92 -9.95
N VAL A 222 -6.02 10.14 -9.45
CA VAL A 222 -6.53 10.54 -8.11
C VAL A 222 -8.05 10.46 -8.04
N ASP A 223 -8.72 10.96 -9.08
CA ASP A 223 -10.18 11.12 -9.08
C ASP A 223 -10.92 9.77 -9.26
N SER A 224 -10.32 8.85 -10.02
CA SER A 224 -10.85 7.49 -10.25
C SER A 224 -9.72 6.47 -10.23
N PRO A 225 -9.27 6.02 -9.05
CA PRO A 225 -8.11 5.13 -8.91
C PRO A 225 -8.27 3.82 -9.68
N ARG A 226 -7.32 3.51 -10.56
CA ARG A 226 -7.26 2.28 -11.34
C ARG A 226 -6.00 1.48 -11.10
N TYR A 227 -4.93 2.15 -10.67
CA TYR A 227 -3.61 1.56 -10.46
C TYR A 227 -3.15 1.87 -9.06
N ALA A 228 -2.57 0.89 -8.39
CA ALA A 228 -1.80 1.04 -7.17
C ALA A 228 -0.37 0.56 -7.43
N ILE A 229 0.60 1.25 -6.85
CA ILE A 229 2.02 0.94 -7.00
C ILE A 229 2.74 1.00 -5.66
N SER A 230 3.73 0.14 -5.50
CA SER A 230 4.75 0.23 -4.47
C SER A 230 6.12 0.19 -5.13
N VAL A 231 6.98 1.12 -4.77
CA VAL A 231 8.37 1.19 -5.22
C VAL A 231 9.27 1.15 -4.00
N VAL A 232 10.17 0.18 -3.97
CA VAL A 232 11.21 0.05 -2.96
C VAL A 232 12.56 0.05 -3.67
N VAL A 233 13.44 0.94 -3.25
CA VAL A 233 14.82 1.00 -3.74
C VAL A 233 15.74 0.77 -2.55
N GLU A 234 16.35 -0.42 -2.50
CA GLU A 234 17.27 -0.80 -1.44
C GLU A 234 18.45 0.16 -1.40
N HIS A 235 18.76 0.66 -0.19
CA HIS A 235 19.85 1.60 0.05
C HIS A 235 19.80 2.88 -0.83
N GLY A 236 18.61 3.20 -1.37
CA GLY A 236 18.40 4.35 -2.25
C GLY A 236 18.29 5.70 -1.52
N GLY A 237 18.23 5.70 -0.18
CA GLY A 237 18.11 6.91 0.62
C GLY A 237 16.68 7.39 0.79
N GLY A 238 16.33 8.58 0.31
CA GLY A 238 15.02 9.18 0.55
C GLY A 238 13.95 8.84 -0.48
N GLY A 239 12.77 8.39 -0.03
CA GLY A 239 11.65 8.01 -0.90
C GLY A 239 11.18 9.11 -1.85
N SER A 240 11.19 10.37 -1.41
CA SER A 240 10.78 11.53 -2.23
C SER A 240 11.73 11.79 -3.42
N LYS A 241 13.02 11.47 -3.26
CA LYS A 241 14.03 11.74 -4.28
C LYS A 241 14.27 10.59 -5.24
N VAL A 242 14.04 9.35 -4.80
CA VAL A 242 14.39 8.14 -5.56
C VAL A 242 13.15 7.34 -5.94
N ALA A 243 12.33 6.92 -4.98
CA ALA A 243 11.20 6.04 -5.26
C ALA A 243 9.99 6.76 -5.90
N ALA A 244 9.69 7.99 -5.48
CA ALA A 244 8.55 8.74 -6.02
C ALA A 244 8.69 9.10 -7.51
N PRO A 245 9.86 9.53 -8.04
CA PRO A 245 10.04 9.73 -9.49
C PRO A 245 9.81 8.45 -10.30
N ILE A 246 10.31 7.31 -9.83
CA ILE A 246 10.10 6.00 -10.49
C ILE A 246 8.61 5.67 -10.54
N ALA A 247 7.90 5.82 -9.41
CA ALA A 247 6.47 5.58 -9.37
C ALA A 247 5.69 6.50 -10.33
N ARG A 248 6.06 7.79 -10.41
CA ARG A 248 5.50 8.74 -11.38
C ARG A 248 5.64 8.24 -12.81
N ASP A 249 6.85 7.88 -13.21
CA ASP A 249 7.15 7.49 -14.58
C ASP A 249 6.39 6.22 -14.99
N VAL A 250 6.34 5.23 -14.09
CA VAL A 250 5.56 3.99 -14.30
C VAL A 250 4.07 4.28 -14.39
N LEU A 251 3.50 5.03 -13.43
CA LEU A 251 2.07 5.35 -13.44
C LEU A 251 1.67 6.19 -14.65
N GLU A 252 2.47 7.15 -15.04
CA GLU A 252 2.20 7.97 -16.23
C GLU A 252 2.25 7.11 -17.50
N MET A 253 3.25 6.25 -17.65
CA MET A 253 3.39 5.36 -18.80
C MET A 253 2.21 4.39 -18.93
N VAL A 254 1.79 3.74 -17.84
CA VAL A 254 0.66 2.79 -17.83
C VAL A 254 -0.64 3.48 -18.23
N GLN A 255 -0.90 4.67 -17.69
CA GLN A 255 -2.09 5.44 -18.04
C GLN A 255 -2.10 5.88 -19.51
N ARG A 256 -0.96 6.32 -20.06
CA ARG A 256 -0.82 6.67 -21.47
C ARG A 256 -1.08 5.46 -22.39
N ARG A 257 -0.52 4.30 -22.08
CA ARG A 257 -0.75 3.06 -22.84
C ARG A 257 -2.20 2.65 -22.86
N ASN A 258 -2.89 2.76 -21.74
CA ASN A 258 -4.30 2.37 -21.63
C ASN A 258 -5.22 3.28 -22.46
N VAL A 259 -4.94 4.59 -22.51
CA VAL A 259 -5.67 5.53 -23.38
C VAL A 259 -5.45 5.23 -24.85
N ALA A 260 -4.22 4.94 -25.25
CA ALA A 260 -3.89 4.58 -26.63
C ALA A 260 -4.57 3.27 -27.05
N TRP A 261 -4.55 2.25 -26.19
CA TRP A 261 -5.22 0.97 -26.44
C TRP A 261 -6.75 1.11 -26.56
N ALA A 262 -7.38 1.92 -25.71
CA ALA A 262 -8.81 2.18 -25.77
C ALA A 262 -9.21 2.90 -27.08
N ARG A 263 -8.42 3.87 -27.51
CA ARG A 263 -8.64 4.58 -28.80
C ARG A 263 -8.50 3.66 -30.00
N ASN A 264 -7.48 2.79 -30.01
CA ASN A 264 -7.28 1.82 -31.10
C ASN A 264 -8.44 0.81 -31.19
N LYS A 265 -8.99 0.35 -30.07
CA LYS A 265 -10.18 -0.52 -30.06
C LYS A 265 -11.42 0.17 -30.62
N GLN A 266 -11.61 1.45 -30.32
CA GLN A 266 -12.72 2.23 -30.89
C GLN A 266 -12.58 2.43 -32.41
N SER A 267 -11.34 2.57 -32.90
CA SER A 267 -11.07 2.75 -34.35
C SER A 267 -11.10 1.44 -35.14
N SER A 268 -10.85 0.28 -34.52
CA SER A 268 -10.85 -1.03 -35.19
C SER A 268 -12.23 -1.69 -35.28
N GLY A 269 -13.25 -1.10 -34.67
CA GLY A 269 -14.62 -1.69 -34.68
C GLY A 269 -14.75 -3.01 -33.91
N GLU A 270 -13.69 -3.48 -33.23
CA GLU A 270 -13.77 -4.65 -32.37
C GLU A 270 -14.68 -4.35 -31.16
N PRO A 271 -15.68 -5.22 -30.89
CA PRO A 271 -16.55 -5.03 -29.74
C PRO A 271 -15.68 -4.98 -28.48
N ALA A 272 -15.90 -3.97 -27.65
CA ALA A 272 -15.35 -3.96 -26.32
C ALA A 272 -15.68 -5.32 -25.69
N ILE A 273 -14.69 -6.01 -25.13
CA ILE A 273 -14.95 -7.21 -24.31
C ILE A 273 -15.65 -6.66 -23.04
N SER A 274 -16.90 -6.27 -23.20
CA SER A 274 -17.84 -6.10 -22.12
C SER A 274 -18.05 -7.49 -21.54
N ASN A 275 -17.97 -7.60 -20.22
CA ASN A 275 -18.27 -8.77 -19.42
C ASN A 275 -19.38 -9.60 -20.07
N VAL A 276 -19.04 -10.66 -20.80
CA VAL A 276 -20.00 -11.65 -21.22
C VAL A 276 -20.33 -12.43 -19.96
N ILE A 277 -21.40 -12.02 -19.32
CA ILE A 277 -22.08 -12.83 -18.31
C ILE A 277 -22.72 -13.96 -19.11
N ILE A 278 -22.07 -15.12 -19.12
CA ILE A 278 -22.74 -16.35 -19.54
C ILE A 278 -23.68 -16.69 -18.37
N SER A 279 -24.94 -16.32 -18.50
CA SER A 279 -25.99 -16.86 -17.67
C SER A 279 -26.04 -18.37 -17.94
N ASP A 280 -25.84 -19.17 -16.91
CA ASP A 280 -26.14 -20.59 -16.92
C ASP A 280 -27.65 -20.77 -17.14
N SER A 281 -28.03 -20.88 -18.41
CA SER A 281 -29.32 -21.42 -18.81
C SER A 281 -29.10 -22.84 -19.32
N ASN A 282 -28.90 -23.80 -18.41
CA ASN A 282 -29.20 -25.21 -18.62
C ASN A 282 -29.00 -26.02 -17.34
N ASP A 283 -29.98 -25.90 -16.43
CA ASP A 283 -30.28 -27.03 -15.54
C ASP A 283 -31.80 -27.10 -15.29
N LYS A 284 -32.53 -27.46 -16.32
CA LYS A 284 -33.91 -27.92 -16.22
C LYS A 284 -34.17 -28.97 -17.28
N SER A 285 -33.54 -30.13 -17.16
CA SER A 285 -34.04 -31.35 -17.81
C SER A 285 -33.29 -32.58 -17.31
N ARG A 286 -33.56 -33.01 -16.09
CA ARG A 286 -33.44 -34.41 -15.63
C ARG A 286 -34.15 -34.58 -14.29
N ARG A 287 -35.49 -34.41 -14.31
CA ARG A 287 -36.39 -35.06 -13.37
C ARG A 287 -37.43 -35.80 -14.24
N GLY A 288 -37.15 -37.02 -14.55
CA GLY A 288 -37.99 -37.95 -15.26
C GLY A 288 -37.74 -39.32 -14.69
N GLU A 289 -38.73 -39.77 -13.91
CA GLU A 289 -39.19 -41.16 -13.83
C GLU A 289 -38.21 -42.23 -13.31
N PHE A 290 -38.34 -42.57 -12.06
CA PHE A 290 -38.36 -43.96 -11.60
C PHE A 290 -39.70 -44.26 -10.97
N GLY A 291 -40.57 -44.89 -11.82
CA GLY A 291 -41.82 -45.48 -11.36
C GLY A 291 -41.56 -46.69 -10.47
N HIS A 292 -42.39 -46.85 -9.50
CA HIS A 292 -42.57 -48.10 -8.75
C HIS A 292 -43.27 -49.09 -9.66
N GLY A 293 -42.77 -50.32 -9.65
CA GLY A 293 -43.42 -51.53 -10.15
C GLY A 293 -42.97 -52.70 -9.31
N ASP A 294 -43.93 -53.21 -8.51
CA ASP A 294 -44.01 -54.48 -7.82
C ASP A 294 -42.89 -54.94 -6.88
#